data_ccfec3ec3895359eb667df3ce06953f7
#
_entry.id   ccfec3ec3895359eb667df3ce06953f7
#
_cell.length_a   1.000
_cell.length_b   1.000
_cell.length_c   1.000
_cell.angle_alpha   90.00
_cell.angle_beta   90.00
_cell.angle_gamma   90.00
#
_symmetry.space_group_name_H-M   'P 1'
#
loop_
_entity.id
_entity.type
_entity.pdbx_description
1 polymer ?
#
loop_
_entity_poly.entity_id
_entity_poly.type
_entity_poly.pdbx_seq_one_letter_code
_entity_poly.pdbx_strand_id
1 'polypeptide(L)'
;MTPRIYFFANFGNWNRQPYGGGEIGNRRTLGMMRQAGYDVHLIEKYNRVYKHTRTDTIIISCLMIWDIVKFFCILLFGRRKNSLVHIVGFYGSTIYFERILVGISHLLGYQTVYEMRGGGAVFHYQNDSERYRHWFAATIRQADYIFSQGQENKSLIDSIDQGKHFFYYPNCVMRDFCPKEYPSKPTNRINLLYFGRVAKRKNVDVVVDAFNLLAAKYSNIYLDIVGNCTEPTYAEEIKRRISASEFTNRITMHPACSHDRLKEHLADKHFYIFPTSEPREGHSNALTEGMAWGLIPVATDIGFNRAIVGDDMLIVKQLSAKAFDDIVANVVDSGKIQEQSERAYHRIQSNYTEDIVYNRLKEEYNTLFSLCHTTRES
;
A
#
# COMPACT_ATOMS: atom_id res chain seq x y z
N MET A 1 -20.60 13.83 23.94
CA MET A 1 -21.22 13.26 22.72
C MET A 1 -20.14 12.50 21.97
N THR A 2 -20.34 11.23 21.63
CA THR A 2 -19.32 10.40 20.93
C THR A 2 -18.87 11.08 19.64
N PRO A 3 -17.55 11.22 19.36
CA PRO A 3 -17.04 11.79 18.12
C PRO A 3 -17.51 10.96 16.92
N ARG A 4 -17.96 11.63 15.86
CA ARG A 4 -18.46 10.99 14.63
C ARG A 4 -17.52 11.21 13.45
N ILE A 5 -17.29 10.13 12.68
CA ILE A 5 -16.54 10.18 11.42
C ILE A 5 -17.47 9.75 10.29
N TYR A 6 -17.70 10.66 9.33
CA TYR A 6 -18.30 10.32 8.03
C TYR A 6 -17.20 9.79 7.13
N PHE A 7 -17.17 8.49 6.93
CA PHE A 7 -16.07 7.82 6.23
C PHE A 7 -16.47 7.45 4.80
N PHE A 8 -15.95 8.20 3.83
CA PHE A 8 -16.17 7.97 2.40
C PHE A 8 -15.02 7.16 1.81
N ALA A 9 -15.29 5.91 1.39
CA ALA A 9 -14.29 5.03 0.79
C ALA A 9 -14.94 3.91 -0.05
N ASN A 10 -14.12 3.24 -0.87
CA ASN A 10 -14.52 1.99 -1.55
C ASN A 10 -14.17 0.80 -0.66
N PHE A 11 -15.18 0.08 -0.19
CA PHE A 11 -15.02 -1.12 0.65
C PHE A 11 -15.10 -2.43 -0.14
N GLY A 12 -15.33 -2.36 -1.45
CA GLY A 12 -15.59 -3.52 -2.28
C GLY A 12 -16.94 -4.16 -1.99
N ASN A 13 -17.09 -5.42 -2.37
CA ASN A 13 -18.29 -6.20 -2.05
C ASN A 13 -18.09 -6.91 -0.71
N TRP A 14 -18.96 -6.64 0.27
CA TRP A 14 -18.89 -7.23 1.61
C TRP A 14 -19.06 -8.76 1.64
N ASN A 15 -19.74 -9.32 0.62
CA ASN A 15 -19.99 -10.76 0.50
C ASN A 15 -18.83 -11.54 -0.12
N ARG A 16 -17.70 -10.87 -0.42
CA ARG A 16 -16.48 -11.50 -0.95
C ARG A 16 -15.24 -10.99 -0.24
N GLN A 17 -14.15 -11.73 -0.40
CA GLN A 17 -12.83 -11.26 0.00
C GLN A 17 -12.48 -9.97 -0.77
N PRO A 18 -11.79 -9.01 -0.14
CA PRO A 18 -11.32 -7.81 -0.80
C PRO A 18 -10.45 -8.14 -2.00
N TYR A 19 -10.64 -7.41 -3.10
CA TYR A 19 -9.92 -7.70 -4.35
C TYR A 19 -8.50 -7.10 -4.38
N GLY A 20 -8.24 -6.05 -3.64
CA GLY A 20 -6.94 -5.36 -3.68
C GLY A 20 -6.62 -4.56 -2.43
N GLY A 21 -5.38 -4.06 -2.38
CA GLY A 21 -4.84 -3.34 -1.21
C GLY A 21 -5.69 -2.15 -0.74
N GLY A 22 -6.38 -1.46 -1.67
CA GLY A 22 -7.28 -0.35 -1.33
C GLY A 22 -8.50 -0.80 -0.51
N GLU A 23 -9.19 -1.87 -0.95
CA GLU A 23 -10.36 -2.41 -0.22
C GLU A 23 -9.93 -2.96 1.15
N ILE A 24 -8.80 -3.70 1.20
CA ILE A 24 -8.23 -4.23 2.44
C ILE A 24 -7.92 -3.08 3.40
N GLY A 25 -7.21 -2.07 2.93
CA GLY A 25 -6.84 -0.91 3.74
C GLY A 25 -8.06 -0.15 4.27
N ASN A 26 -9.11 0.06 3.46
CA ASN A 26 -10.31 0.76 3.88
C ASN A 26 -11.09 -0.01 4.95
N ARG A 27 -11.23 -1.34 4.79
CA ARG A 27 -11.88 -2.19 5.80
C ARG A 27 -11.10 -2.22 7.11
N ARG A 28 -9.77 -2.25 7.04
CA ARG A 28 -8.88 -2.17 8.20
C ARG A 28 -9.02 -0.83 8.92
N THR A 29 -8.95 0.28 8.21
CA THR A 29 -9.14 1.63 8.78
C THR A 29 -10.49 1.74 9.48
N LEU A 30 -11.56 1.23 8.87
CA LEU A 30 -12.89 1.18 9.48
C LEU A 30 -12.89 0.39 10.79
N GLY A 31 -12.23 -0.78 10.80
CA GLY A 31 -12.07 -1.61 12.01
C GLY A 31 -11.37 -0.83 13.12
N MET A 32 -10.26 -0.18 12.82
CA MET A 32 -9.49 0.64 13.77
C MET A 32 -10.30 1.82 14.31
N MET A 33 -11.05 2.54 13.46
CA MET A 33 -11.91 3.65 13.91
C MET A 33 -12.99 3.15 14.88
N ARG A 34 -13.64 2.03 14.58
CA ARG A 34 -14.66 1.43 15.46
C ARG A 34 -14.08 0.92 16.76
N GLN A 35 -12.92 0.27 16.72
CA GLN A 35 -12.18 -0.19 17.91
C GLN A 35 -11.78 0.99 18.81
N ALA A 36 -11.44 2.14 18.23
CA ALA A 36 -11.14 3.36 18.98
C ALA A 36 -12.39 4.01 19.62
N GLY A 37 -13.60 3.50 19.37
CA GLY A 37 -14.85 3.98 19.94
C GLY A 37 -15.50 5.14 19.19
N TYR A 38 -15.07 5.45 17.95
CA TYR A 38 -15.72 6.46 17.12
C TYR A 38 -17.05 5.97 16.55
N ASP A 39 -18.02 6.87 16.46
CA ASP A 39 -19.28 6.66 15.74
C ASP A 39 -19.02 6.83 14.23
N VAL A 40 -18.82 5.73 13.52
CA VAL A 40 -18.44 5.76 12.10
C VAL A 40 -19.65 5.58 11.20
N HIS A 41 -20.02 6.66 10.51
CA HIS A 41 -21.05 6.64 9.46
C HIS A 41 -20.42 6.37 8.10
N LEU A 42 -20.67 5.19 7.53
CA LEU A 42 -20.12 4.79 6.24
C LEU A 42 -20.83 5.48 5.08
N ILE A 43 -20.04 6.03 4.16
CA ILE A 43 -20.51 6.51 2.87
C ILE A 43 -19.75 5.72 1.80
N GLU A 44 -20.35 4.64 1.34
CA GLU A 44 -19.70 3.75 0.38
C GLU A 44 -19.61 4.39 -1.00
N LYS A 45 -18.39 4.46 -1.53
CA LYS A 45 -18.12 4.80 -2.94
C LYS A 45 -18.58 3.66 -3.83
N TYR A 46 -19.07 3.96 -5.02
CA TYR A 46 -19.40 2.96 -6.02
C TYR A 46 -18.25 1.95 -6.23
N ASN A 47 -18.61 0.69 -6.44
CA ASN A 47 -17.66 -0.40 -6.67
C ASN A 47 -17.91 -1.01 -8.06
N ARG A 48 -17.24 -0.48 -9.08
CA ARG A 48 -17.26 -0.98 -10.44
C ARG A 48 -15.88 -0.93 -11.07
N VAL A 49 -15.47 -2.04 -11.68
CA VAL A 49 -14.24 -2.12 -12.47
C VAL A 49 -14.48 -1.47 -13.82
N TYR A 50 -13.62 -0.54 -14.21
CA TYR A 50 -13.67 0.13 -15.50
C TYR A 50 -13.16 -0.80 -16.61
N LYS A 51 -14.01 -1.09 -17.60
CA LYS A 51 -13.69 -1.99 -18.73
C LYS A 51 -13.24 -1.24 -19.99
N HIS A 52 -12.94 0.06 -19.88
CA HIS A 52 -12.47 0.89 -20.99
C HIS A 52 -13.44 0.99 -22.18
N THR A 53 -14.75 0.85 -21.95
CA THR A 53 -15.79 1.04 -22.96
C THR A 53 -16.52 2.37 -22.77
N ARG A 54 -17.13 2.91 -23.86
CA ARG A 54 -17.97 4.12 -23.77
C ARG A 54 -19.14 3.95 -22.81
N THR A 55 -19.76 2.78 -22.83
CA THR A 55 -20.88 2.44 -21.92
C THR A 55 -20.42 2.46 -20.46
N ASP A 56 -19.23 1.90 -20.15
CA ASP A 56 -18.68 1.95 -18.79
C ASP A 56 -18.37 3.38 -18.35
N THR A 57 -17.88 4.22 -19.26
CA THR A 57 -17.64 5.64 -18.95
C THR A 57 -18.92 6.33 -18.51
N ILE A 58 -20.03 6.13 -19.26
CA ILE A 58 -21.34 6.70 -18.92
C ILE A 58 -21.81 6.17 -17.56
N ILE A 59 -21.79 4.85 -17.37
CA ILE A 59 -22.26 4.23 -16.12
C ILE A 59 -21.45 4.75 -14.92
N ILE A 60 -20.13 4.79 -15.03
CA ILE A 60 -19.26 5.29 -13.94
C ILE A 60 -19.53 6.76 -13.66
N SER A 61 -19.74 7.58 -14.71
CA SER A 61 -20.12 8.98 -14.52
C SER A 61 -21.44 9.14 -13.76
N CYS A 62 -22.45 8.34 -14.11
CA CYS A 62 -23.73 8.34 -13.38
C CYS A 62 -23.56 7.90 -11.92
N LEU A 63 -22.73 6.87 -11.67
CA LEU A 63 -22.43 6.39 -10.32
C LEU A 63 -21.67 7.45 -9.49
N MET A 64 -20.73 8.17 -10.12
CA MET A 64 -20.02 9.29 -9.46
C MET A 64 -20.98 10.44 -9.10
N ILE A 65 -21.87 10.80 -10.01
CA ILE A 65 -22.91 11.82 -9.74
C ILE A 65 -23.81 11.36 -8.59
N TRP A 66 -24.25 10.11 -8.61
CA TRP A 66 -25.05 9.54 -7.52
C TRP A 66 -24.32 9.59 -6.19
N ASP A 67 -23.03 9.24 -6.16
CA ASP A 67 -22.21 9.32 -4.95
C ASP A 67 -22.07 10.76 -4.44
N ILE A 68 -21.94 11.75 -5.33
CA ILE A 68 -21.94 13.18 -4.96
C ILE A 68 -23.26 13.57 -4.30
N VAL A 69 -24.38 13.22 -4.90
CA VAL A 69 -25.73 13.55 -4.36
C VAL A 69 -25.96 12.86 -3.02
N LYS A 70 -25.65 11.56 -2.93
CA LYS A 70 -25.73 10.78 -1.70
C LYS A 70 -24.88 11.40 -0.59
N PHE A 71 -23.63 11.73 -0.89
CA PHE A 71 -22.69 12.36 0.04
C PHE A 71 -23.20 13.72 0.52
N PHE A 72 -23.67 14.56 -0.40
CA PHE A 72 -24.25 15.85 -0.07
C PHE A 72 -25.45 15.73 0.86
N CYS A 73 -26.43 14.86 0.53
CA CYS A 73 -27.62 14.65 1.35
C CYS A 73 -27.27 14.13 2.75
N ILE A 74 -26.33 13.16 2.86
CA ILE A 74 -25.92 12.61 4.16
C ILE A 74 -25.29 13.71 5.03
N LEU A 75 -24.43 14.56 4.47
CA LEU A 75 -23.81 15.64 5.23
C LEU A 75 -24.77 16.79 5.54
N LEU A 76 -25.67 17.12 4.62
CA LEU A 76 -26.65 18.19 4.81
C LEU A 76 -27.55 17.94 6.04
N PHE A 77 -28.04 16.69 6.16
CA PHE A 77 -28.89 16.27 7.28
C PHE A 77 -28.10 15.66 8.43
N GLY A 78 -26.76 15.59 8.28
CA GLY A 78 -25.87 14.98 9.25
C GLY A 78 -25.55 15.85 10.46
N ARG A 79 -25.04 15.21 11.50
CA ARG A 79 -24.57 15.89 12.69
C ARG A 79 -23.23 16.56 12.43
N ARG A 80 -23.13 17.89 12.59
CA ARG A 80 -21.87 18.65 12.41
C ARG A 80 -21.03 18.76 13.70
N LYS A 81 -21.70 18.90 14.86
CA LYS A 81 -21.00 19.06 16.14
C LYS A 81 -20.24 17.80 16.51
N ASN A 82 -18.96 17.93 16.81
CA ASN A 82 -18.06 16.83 17.13
C ASN A 82 -18.02 15.76 16.02
N SER A 83 -17.86 16.22 14.77
CA SER A 83 -17.85 15.35 13.58
C SER A 83 -16.78 15.79 12.59
N LEU A 84 -16.16 14.80 11.95
CA LEU A 84 -15.19 14.93 10.86
C LEU A 84 -15.68 14.19 9.61
N VAL A 85 -15.27 14.66 8.45
CA VAL A 85 -15.43 13.92 7.19
C VAL A 85 -14.06 13.36 6.77
N HIS A 86 -13.98 12.07 6.57
CA HIS A 86 -12.77 11.41 6.09
C HIS A 86 -13.01 10.86 4.68
N ILE A 87 -12.31 11.40 3.70
CA ILE A 87 -12.41 11.05 2.28
C ILE A 87 -11.15 10.31 1.87
N VAL A 88 -11.28 9.04 1.44
CA VAL A 88 -10.18 8.29 0.85
C VAL A 88 -10.09 8.59 -0.63
N GLY A 89 -9.00 9.22 -1.04
CA GLY A 89 -8.69 9.61 -2.40
C GLY A 89 -7.61 8.73 -3.04
N PHE A 90 -7.69 8.63 -4.38
CA PHE A 90 -6.67 7.99 -5.21
C PHE A 90 -5.96 8.97 -6.14
N TYR A 91 -6.24 10.26 -5.99
CA TYR A 91 -5.60 11.42 -6.63
C TYR A 91 -5.24 11.28 -8.13
N GLY A 92 -5.53 10.19 -8.80
CA GLY A 92 -5.39 10.06 -10.26
C GLY A 92 -6.52 10.82 -11.00
N SER A 93 -7.10 10.21 -12.03
CA SER A 93 -8.25 10.80 -12.76
C SER A 93 -9.47 11.08 -11.87
N THR A 94 -9.53 10.49 -10.69
CA THR A 94 -10.60 10.71 -9.69
C THR A 94 -10.47 12.02 -8.93
N ILE A 95 -9.36 12.76 -9.06
CA ILE A 95 -9.13 14.02 -8.34
C ILE A 95 -10.25 15.04 -8.55
N TYR A 96 -10.84 15.11 -9.75
CA TYR A 96 -11.94 16.01 -10.07
C TYR A 96 -13.20 15.69 -9.24
N PHE A 97 -13.49 14.41 -9.08
CA PHE A 97 -14.58 13.93 -8.24
C PHE A 97 -14.28 14.18 -6.75
N GLU A 98 -13.07 13.83 -6.31
CA GLU A 98 -12.63 13.97 -4.91
C GLU A 98 -12.63 15.45 -4.48
N ARG A 99 -12.23 16.36 -5.37
CA ARG A 99 -12.29 17.81 -5.16
C ARG A 99 -13.70 18.31 -4.87
N ILE A 100 -14.70 17.76 -5.56
CA ILE A 100 -16.11 18.13 -5.33
C ILE A 100 -16.54 17.69 -3.92
N LEU A 101 -16.16 16.48 -3.49
CA LEU A 101 -16.51 15.97 -2.16
C LEU A 101 -15.86 16.82 -1.04
N VAL A 102 -14.58 17.17 -1.19
CA VAL A 102 -13.90 18.09 -0.27
C VAL A 102 -14.59 19.45 -0.24
N GLY A 103 -14.97 19.98 -1.41
CA GLY A 103 -15.72 21.23 -1.52
C GLY A 103 -17.08 21.20 -0.82
N ILE A 104 -17.84 20.12 -0.96
CA ILE A 104 -19.13 19.92 -0.28
C ILE A 104 -18.93 19.88 1.24
N SER A 105 -17.92 19.14 1.73
CA SER A 105 -17.63 19.05 3.16
C SER A 105 -17.35 20.44 3.76
N HIS A 106 -16.49 21.20 3.08
CA HIS A 106 -16.14 22.57 3.49
C HIS A 106 -17.36 23.51 3.45
N LEU A 107 -18.14 23.48 2.35
CA LEU A 107 -19.36 24.30 2.19
C LEU A 107 -20.38 24.03 3.31
N LEU A 108 -20.50 22.79 3.75
CA LEU A 108 -21.40 22.39 4.82
C LEU A 108 -20.79 22.56 6.23
N GLY A 109 -19.57 23.11 6.35
CA GLY A 109 -18.92 23.44 7.61
C GLY A 109 -18.36 22.22 8.37
N TYR A 110 -18.00 21.17 7.67
CA TYR A 110 -17.27 20.04 8.24
C TYR A 110 -15.77 20.22 8.10
N GLN A 111 -15.01 19.82 9.10
CA GLN A 111 -13.58 19.60 8.96
C GLN A 111 -13.34 18.30 8.19
N THR A 112 -12.37 18.32 7.28
CA THR A 112 -12.17 17.28 6.29
C THR A 112 -10.76 16.72 6.35
N VAL A 113 -10.66 15.41 6.53
CA VAL A 113 -9.45 14.62 6.29
C VAL A 113 -9.49 14.13 4.84
N TYR A 114 -8.47 14.46 4.05
CA TYR A 114 -8.25 13.87 2.73
C TYR A 114 -7.10 12.87 2.82
N GLU A 115 -7.40 11.58 2.65
CA GLU A 115 -6.42 10.50 2.71
C GLU A 115 -5.92 10.12 1.32
N MET A 116 -4.62 10.25 1.09
CA MET A 116 -3.94 9.89 -0.15
C MET A 116 -3.39 8.47 -0.07
N ARG A 117 -4.00 7.54 -0.83
CA ARG A 117 -3.56 6.14 -0.91
C ARG A 117 -2.83 5.86 -2.22
N GLY A 118 -1.64 5.24 -2.10
CA GLY A 118 -0.77 4.88 -3.22
C GLY A 118 0.37 5.86 -3.47
N GLY A 119 1.34 5.45 -4.29
CA GLY A 119 2.63 6.13 -4.47
C GLY A 119 2.69 7.12 -5.65
N GLY A 120 1.63 7.27 -6.42
CA GLY A 120 1.69 8.03 -7.68
C GLY A 120 1.41 9.53 -7.59
N ALA A 121 1.18 10.11 -6.40
CA ALA A 121 0.78 11.52 -6.29
C ALA A 121 1.82 12.48 -6.87
N VAL A 122 3.08 12.31 -6.51
CA VAL A 122 4.20 13.12 -7.04
C VAL A 122 4.31 12.96 -8.55
N PHE A 123 4.24 11.72 -9.05
CA PHE A 123 4.31 11.43 -10.48
C PHE A 123 3.19 12.14 -11.26
N HIS A 124 1.95 12.03 -10.81
CA HIS A 124 0.81 12.69 -11.44
C HIS A 124 0.92 14.20 -11.39
N TYR A 125 1.32 14.76 -10.25
CA TYR A 125 1.49 16.20 -10.10
C TYR A 125 2.56 16.77 -11.06
N GLN A 126 3.64 16.03 -11.28
CA GLN A 126 4.73 16.45 -12.17
C GLN A 126 4.43 16.26 -13.66
N ASN A 127 3.70 15.18 -14.01
CA ASN A 127 3.59 14.73 -15.40
C ASN A 127 2.20 14.97 -16.04
N ASP A 128 1.14 15.18 -15.24
CA ASP A 128 -0.20 15.43 -15.75
C ASP A 128 -0.38 16.92 -16.15
N SER A 129 -1.58 17.25 -16.67
CA SER A 129 -1.91 18.58 -17.16
C SER A 129 -1.90 19.65 -16.06
N GLU A 130 -1.76 20.94 -16.47
CA GLU A 130 -1.92 22.07 -15.53
C GLU A 130 -3.29 22.09 -14.85
N ARG A 131 -4.33 21.68 -15.57
CA ARG A 131 -5.66 21.53 -15.01
C ARG A 131 -5.65 20.52 -13.85
N TYR A 132 -4.97 19.38 -14.02
CA TYR A 132 -4.83 18.39 -12.94
C TYR A 132 -4.10 19.00 -11.73
N ARG A 133 -2.93 19.64 -11.95
CA ARG A 133 -2.15 20.30 -10.88
C ARG A 133 -2.98 21.32 -10.11
N HIS A 134 -3.76 22.15 -10.84
CA HIS A 134 -4.65 23.13 -10.22
C HIS A 134 -5.70 22.48 -9.31
N TRP A 135 -6.38 21.43 -9.79
CA TRP A 135 -7.41 20.73 -9.02
C TRP A 135 -6.83 19.97 -7.83
N PHE A 136 -5.68 19.31 -8.02
CA PHE A 136 -4.98 18.64 -6.93
C PHE A 136 -4.57 19.66 -5.84
N ALA A 137 -3.91 20.74 -6.21
CA ALA A 137 -3.51 21.79 -5.28
C ALA A 137 -4.71 22.42 -4.56
N ALA A 138 -5.82 22.67 -5.26
CA ALA A 138 -7.05 23.17 -4.66
C ALA A 138 -7.66 22.17 -3.65
N THR A 139 -7.56 20.88 -3.91
CA THR A 139 -8.00 19.83 -2.97
C THR A 139 -7.16 19.84 -1.71
N ILE A 140 -5.82 19.90 -1.85
CA ILE A 140 -4.90 19.95 -0.70
C ILE A 140 -5.12 21.20 0.13
N ARG A 141 -5.26 22.38 -0.48
CA ARG A 141 -5.49 23.65 0.26
C ARG A 141 -6.81 23.65 1.02
N GLN A 142 -7.86 23.05 0.44
CA GLN A 142 -9.19 23.09 1.03
C GLN A 142 -9.44 22.02 2.09
N ALA A 143 -8.80 20.84 1.99
CA ALA A 143 -8.85 19.84 3.05
C ALA A 143 -8.17 20.40 4.31
N ASP A 144 -8.73 20.19 5.49
CA ASP A 144 -8.13 20.65 6.75
C ASP A 144 -6.91 19.82 7.12
N TYR A 145 -6.98 18.50 6.89
CA TYR A 145 -5.97 17.53 7.27
C TYR A 145 -5.66 16.61 6.11
N ILE A 146 -4.37 16.30 5.92
CA ILE A 146 -3.90 15.37 4.90
C ILE A 146 -3.33 14.14 5.57
N PHE A 147 -3.92 12.97 5.26
CA PHE A 147 -3.35 11.68 5.60
C PHE A 147 -2.66 11.08 4.38
N SER A 148 -1.51 10.46 4.56
CA SER A 148 -0.76 9.88 3.45
C SER A 148 -0.08 8.57 3.82
N GLN A 149 -0.14 7.59 2.91
CA GLN A 149 0.57 6.32 3.07
C GLN A 149 2.09 6.44 2.93
N GLY A 150 2.61 7.52 2.34
CA GLY A 150 4.03 7.76 2.17
C GLY A 150 4.44 9.11 2.73
N GLN A 151 5.54 9.15 3.47
CA GLN A 151 6.15 10.39 3.95
C GLN A 151 6.71 11.23 2.79
N GLU A 152 7.04 10.59 1.68
CA GLU A 152 7.57 11.22 0.46
C GLU A 152 6.62 12.26 -0.13
N ASN A 153 5.31 12.08 0.12
CA ASN A 153 4.31 13.07 -0.32
C ASN A 153 4.38 14.38 0.48
N LYS A 154 5.04 14.42 1.64
CA LYS A 154 5.09 15.62 2.48
C LYS A 154 5.71 16.81 1.77
N SER A 155 6.82 16.62 1.07
CA SER A 155 7.49 17.70 0.33
C SER A 155 6.59 18.31 -0.76
N LEU A 156 5.82 17.47 -1.46
CA LEU A 156 4.83 17.94 -2.43
C LEU A 156 3.73 18.75 -1.74
N ILE A 157 3.20 18.26 -0.63
CA ILE A 157 2.14 18.93 0.13
C ILE A 157 2.64 20.29 0.63
N ASP A 158 3.82 20.34 1.24
CA ASP A 158 4.44 21.59 1.73
C ASP A 158 4.70 22.60 0.60
N SER A 159 4.99 22.14 -0.62
CA SER A 159 5.14 23.03 -1.79
C SER A 159 3.82 23.65 -2.24
N ILE A 160 2.68 23.03 -1.94
CA ILE A 160 1.33 23.51 -2.29
C ILE A 160 0.76 24.37 -1.18
N ASP A 161 0.94 23.96 0.07
CA ASP A 161 0.41 24.62 1.27
C ASP A 161 1.36 24.37 2.45
N GLN A 162 2.28 25.31 2.66
CA GLN A 162 3.28 25.20 3.70
C GLN A 162 2.62 25.21 5.09
N GLY A 163 2.96 24.22 5.90
CA GLY A 163 2.39 24.04 7.24
C GLY A 163 1.05 23.32 7.27
N LYS A 164 0.59 22.78 6.13
CA LYS A 164 -0.57 21.89 6.09
C LYS A 164 -0.39 20.74 7.07
N HIS A 165 -1.41 20.48 7.88
CA HIS A 165 -1.40 19.32 8.79
C HIS A 165 -1.29 18.02 7.99
N PHE A 166 -0.18 17.31 8.19
CA PHE A 166 0.16 16.09 7.48
C PHE A 166 0.39 14.95 8.46
N PHE A 167 -0.39 13.89 8.29
CA PHE A 167 -0.25 12.66 9.09
C PHE A 167 0.21 11.50 8.22
N TYR A 168 1.33 10.89 8.61
CA TYR A 168 1.82 9.67 7.97
C TYR A 168 1.03 8.46 8.46
N TYR A 169 0.22 7.90 7.55
CA TYR A 169 -0.66 6.78 7.80
C TYR A 169 -0.33 5.59 6.88
N PRO A 170 0.70 4.78 7.19
CA PRO A 170 1.12 3.64 6.39
C PRO A 170 0.13 2.47 6.50
N ASN A 171 0.24 1.52 5.58
CA ASN A 171 -0.33 0.20 5.79
C ASN A 171 0.39 -0.49 6.96
N CYS A 172 -0.29 -1.45 7.60
CA CYS A 172 0.29 -2.24 8.67
C CYS A 172 0.13 -3.74 8.41
N VAL A 173 0.97 -4.51 9.06
CA VAL A 173 0.82 -5.96 9.14
C VAL A 173 -0.14 -6.28 10.28
N MET A 174 -1.15 -7.12 9.96
CA MET A 174 -2.17 -7.51 10.93
C MET A 174 -1.55 -8.34 12.07
N ARG A 175 -2.06 -8.17 13.28
CA ARG A 175 -1.57 -8.87 14.48
C ARG A 175 -1.52 -10.39 14.28
N ASP A 176 -2.57 -10.95 13.69
CA ASP A 176 -2.68 -12.39 13.45
C ASP A 176 -1.69 -12.92 12.42
N PHE A 177 -1.14 -12.02 11.58
CA PHE A 177 -0.17 -12.38 10.56
C PHE A 177 1.28 -12.28 11.05
N CYS A 178 1.57 -11.40 11.99
CA CYS A 178 2.91 -11.24 12.56
C CYS A 178 3.29 -12.47 13.40
N PRO A 179 4.50 -13.03 13.24
CA PRO A 179 5.03 -13.99 14.18
C PRO A 179 5.26 -13.31 15.54
N LYS A 180 5.01 -14.03 16.64
CA LYS A 180 5.18 -13.51 18.00
C LYS A 180 6.65 -13.26 18.36
N GLU A 181 7.53 -14.07 17.77
CA GLU A 181 8.97 -14.02 17.95
C GLU A 181 9.64 -14.07 16.60
N TYR A 182 10.89 -13.62 16.53
CA TYR A 182 11.69 -13.70 15.32
C TYR A 182 11.79 -15.17 14.85
N PRO A 183 11.38 -15.50 13.59
CA PRO A 183 11.40 -16.87 13.11
C PRO A 183 12.82 -17.33 12.78
N SER A 184 13.23 -18.46 13.36
CA SER A 184 14.52 -19.09 13.04
C SER A 184 14.55 -19.52 11.56
N LYS A 185 15.69 -19.24 10.90
CA LYS A 185 15.89 -19.58 9.48
C LYS A 185 16.84 -20.76 9.33
N PRO A 186 16.68 -21.62 8.29
CA PRO A 186 17.62 -22.69 8.02
C PRO A 186 19.01 -22.13 7.67
N THR A 187 20.07 -22.80 8.11
CA THR A 187 21.47 -22.35 7.87
C THR A 187 22.15 -23.10 6.74
N ASN A 188 21.60 -24.25 6.33
CA ASN A 188 22.20 -25.13 5.32
C ASN A 188 21.80 -24.78 3.89
N ARG A 189 20.84 -23.90 3.70
CA ARG A 189 20.34 -23.45 2.40
C ARG A 189 19.90 -21.99 2.44
N ILE A 190 19.85 -21.34 1.28
CA ILE A 190 19.38 -19.97 1.10
C ILE A 190 18.11 -20.01 0.29
N ASN A 191 17.01 -19.53 0.87
CA ASN A 191 15.69 -19.55 0.24
C ASN A 191 15.28 -18.15 -0.15
N LEU A 192 15.09 -17.91 -1.44
CA LEU A 192 14.49 -16.70 -2.00
C LEU A 192 12.99 -16.89 -2.16
N LEU A 193 12.25 -15.84 -2.05
CA LEU A 193 10.81 -15.81 -2.27
C LEU A 193 10.40 -14.62 -3.13
N TYR A 194 9.51 -14.86 -4.05
CA TYR A 194 8.59 -13.86 -4.59
C TYR A 194 7.17 -14.26 -4.21
N PHE A 195 6.38 -13.36 -3.68
CA PHE A 195 4.95 -13.58 -3.49
C PHE A 195 4.14 -12.34 -3.86
N GLY A 196 2.95 -12.59 -4.41
CA GLY A 196 2.08 -11.55 -4.91
C GLY A 196 1.53 -11.87 -6.30
N ARG A 197 0.89 -10.88 -6.92
CA ARG A 197 0.37 -11.03 -8.26
C ARG A 197 1.51 -11.22 -9.28
N VAL A 198 1.45 -12.30 -10.04
CA VAL A 198 2.37 -12.52 -11.17
C VAL A 198 1.84 -11.73 -12.36
N ALA A 199 2.42 -10.55 -12.62
CA ALA A 199 2.00 -9.63 -13.66
C ALA A 199 3.21 -8.92 -14.26
N LYS A 200 3.11 -8.45 -15.50
CA LYS A 200 4.23 -7.86 -16.24
C LYS A 200 4.91 -6.71 -15.47
N ARG A 201 4.13 -5.83 -14.83
CA ARG A 201 4.68 -4.73 -14.01
C ARG A 201 5.27 -5.16 -12.66
N LYS A 202 5.13 -6.42 -12.29
CA LYS A 202 5.78 -7.01 -11.12
C LYS A 202 7.09 -7.70 -11.46
N ASN A 203 7.44 -7.82 -12.75
CA ASN A 203 8.72 -8.25 -13.29
C ASN A 203 9.22 -9.57 -12.66
N VAL A 204 8.35 -10.59 -12.60
CA VAL A 204 8.72 -11.91 -12.06
C VAL A 204 9.75 -12.63 -12.96
N ASP A 205 9.81 -12.26 -14.22
CA ASP A 205 10.86 -12.64 -15.15
C ASP A 205 12.26 -12.23 -14.65
N VAL A 206 12.39 -11.01 -14.12
CA VAL A 206 13.63 -10.52 -13.50
C VAL A 206 13.98 -11.32 -12.24
N VAL A 207 12.99 -11.79 -11.48
CA VAL A 207 13.25 -12.69 -10.33
C VAL A 207 13.90 -13.99 -10.76
N VAL A 208 13.35 -14.62 -11.81
CA VAL A 208 13.89 -15.88 -12.36
C VAL A 208 15.30 -15.67 -12.92
N ASP A 209 15.51 -14.58 -13.67
CA ASP A 209 16.81 -14.26 -14.25
C ASP A 209 17.87 -13.94 -13.15
N ALA A 210 17.51 -13.21 -12.12
CA ALA A 210 18.39 -12.95 -10.95
C ALA A 210 18.72 -14.24 -10.20
N PHE A 211 17.71 -15.10 -10.01
CA PHE A 211 17.94 -16.41 -9.40
C PHE A 211 18.93 -17.26 -10.21
N ASN A 212 18.84 -17.28 -11.54
CA ASN A 212 19.78 -18.01 -12.38
C ASN A 212 21.23 -17.55 -12.18
N LEU A 213 21.46 -16.22 -12.07
CA LEU A 213 22.78 -15.68 -11.78
C LEU A 213 23.31 -16.11 -10.39
N LEU A 214 22.43 -16.10 -9.39
CA LEU A 214 22.75 -16.57 -8.03
C LEU A 214 23.01 -18.06 -7.97
N ALA A 215 22.17 -18.87 -8.67
CA ALA A 215 22.25 -20.32 -8.65
C ALA A 215 23.52 -20.86 -9.34
N ALA A 216 24.11 -20.09 -10.26
CA ALA A 216 25.40 -20.38 -10.84
C ALA A 216 26.57 -20.17 -9.83
N LYS A 217 26.40 -19.33 -8.81
CA LYS A 217 27.41 -19.05 -7.77
C LYS A 217 27.24 -19.94 -6.53
N TYR A 218 25.97 -20.19 -6.13
CA TYR A 218 25.64 -20.87 -4.88
C TYR A 218 24.87 -22.16 -5.14
N SER A 219 25.41 -23.30 -4.77
CA SER A 219 24.78 -24.62 -4.99
C SER A 219 23.59 -24.88 -4.07
N ASN A 220 23.48 -24.16 -2.96
CA ASN A 220 22.46 -24.33 -1.91
C ASN A 220 21.35 -23.23 -1.92
N ILE A 221 21.18 -22.52 -3.06
CA ILE A 221 20.14 -21.48 -3.20
C ILE A 221 18.91 -22.03 -3.92
N TYR A 222 17.72 -21.61 -3.48
CA TYR A 222 16.41 -22.04 -3.97
C TYR A 222 15.48 -20.84 -4.13
N LEU A 223 14.53 -20.93 -5.06
CA LEU A 223 13.52 -19.89 -5.31
C LEU A 223 12.11 -20.47 -5.26
N ASP A 224 11.26 -19.86 -4.44
CA ASP A 224 9.81 -20.07 -4.48
C ASP A 224 9.11 -18.84 -5.06
N ILE A 225 8.12 -19.08 -5.91
CA ILE A 225 7.24 -18.05 -6.48
C ILE A 225 5.81 -18.40 -6.09
N VAL A 226 5.15 -17.54 -5.27
CA VAL A 226 3.79 -17.77 -4.77
C VAL A 226 2.85 -16.72 -5.35
N GLY A 227 1.90 -17.12 -6.19
CA GLY A 227 0.94 -16.18 -6.77
C GLY A 227 0.24 -16.68 -8.02
N ASN A 228 -0.82 -15.97 -8.39
CA ASN A 228 -1.52 -16.25 -9.64
C ASN A 228 -1.14 -15.22 -10.71
N CYS A 229 -1.00 -15.70 -11.93
CA CYS A 229 -0.87 -14.87 -13.11
C CYS A 229 -2.25 -14.73 -13.77
N THR A 230 -2.68 -13.48 -13.96
CA THR A 230 -3.94 -13.16 -14.67
C THR A 230 -3.73 -12.80 -16.14
N GLU A 231 -2.47 -12.77 -16.60
CA GLU A 231 -2.06 -12.45 -17.96
C GLU A 231 -1.53 -13.72 -18.64
N PRO A 232 -2.32 -14.43 -19.47
CA PRO A 232 -1.93 -15.76 -20.00
C PRO A 232 -0.59 -15.77 -20.72
N THR A 233 -0.31 -14.76 -21.55
CA THR A 233 0.96 -14.65 -22.29
C THR A 233 2.16 -14.49 -21.36
N TYR A 234 2.01 -13.73 -20.29
CA TYR A 234 3.08 -13.57 -19.30
C TYR A 234 3.24 -14.83 -18.44
N ALA A 235 2.16 -15.53 -18.14
CA ALA A 235 2.23 -16.83 -17.46
C ALA A 235 3.05 -17.84 -18.25
N GLU A 236 2.83 -17.93 -19.55
CA GLU A 236 3.60 -18.83 -20.44
C GLU A 236 5.07 -18.38 -20.55
N GLU A 237 5.32 -17.08 -20.57
CA GLU A 237 6.69 -16.54 -20.54
C GLU A 237 7.45 -16.99 -19.29
N ILE A 238 6.85 -16.84 -18.10
CA ILE A 238 7.48 -17.27 -16.85
C ILE A 238 7.73 -18.78 -16.81
N LYS A 239 6.74 -19.58 -17.20
CA LYS A 239 6.90 -21.04 -17.29
C LYS A 239 8.06 -21.44 -18.22
N ARG A 240 8.13 -20.82 -19.40
CA ARG A 240 9.20 -21.07 -20.36
C ARG A 240 10.57 -20.71 -19.80
N ARG A 241 10.70 -19.55 -19.11
CA ARG A 241 11.96 -19.15 -18.46
C ARG A 241 12.42 -20.15 -17.41
N ILE A 242 11.49 -20.61 -16.57
CA ILE A 242 11.77 -21.61 -15.54
C ILE A 242 12.20 -22.93 -16.19
N SER A 243 11.48 -23.43 -17.21
CA SER A 243 11.79 -24.67 -17.89
C SER A 243 13.12 -24.64 -18.67
N ALA A 244 13.51 -23.44 -19.14
CA ALA A 244 14.79 -23.25 -19.84
C ALA A 244 15.98 -23.03 -18.90
N SER A 245 15.74 -22.89 -17.59
CA SER A 245 16.79 -22.71 -16.60
C SER A 245 17.56 -24.05 -16.36
N GLU A 246 18.87 -23.98 -16.33
CA GLU A 246 19.73 -25.10 -15.89
C GLU A 246 19.46 -25.49 -14.42
N PHE A 247 18.86 -24.59 -13.67
CA PHE A 247 18.55 -24.73 -12.23
C PHE A 247 17.04 -24.94 -11.96
N THR A 248 16.28 -25.37 -12.96
CA THR A 248 14.82 -25.53 -12.88
C THR A 248 14.38 -26.39 -11.69
N ASN A 249 15.19 -27.38 -11.28
CA ASN A 249 14.92 -28.22 -10.12
C ASN A 249 15.03 -27.49 -8.75
N ARG A 250 15.50 -26.24 -8.74
CA ARG A 250 15.61 -25.37 -7.56
C ARG A 250 14.61 -24.21 -7.58
N ILE A 251 13.70 -24.18 -8.56
CA ILE A 251 12.64 -23.18 -8.69
C ILE A 251 11.29 -23.86 -8.51
N THR A 252 10.47 -23.38 -7.58
CA THR A 252 9.11 -23.91 -7.36
C THR A 252 8.07 -22.80 -7.53
N MET A 253 7.05 -23.07 -8.34
CA MET A 253 5.88 -22.18 -8.44
C MET A 253 4.70 -22.76 -7.65
N HIS A 254 4.09 -21.89 -6.84
CA HIS A 254 2.90 -22.19 -6.06
C HIS A 254 1.73 -21.28 -6.51
N PRO A 255 0.50 -21.76 -6.51
CA PRO A 255 -0.66 -20.91 -6.74
C PRO A 255 -0.80 -19.88 -5.62
N ALA A 256 -1.60 -18.83 -5.86
CA ALA A 256 -1.98 -17.93 -4.77
C ALA A 256 -2.69 -18.69 -3.65
N CYS A 257 -2.38 -18.34 -2.43
CA CYS A 257 -2.92 -18.98 -1.24
C CYS A 257 -3.56 -17.95 -0.28
N SER A 258 -4.26 -18.43 0.74
CA SER A 258 -4.75 -17.59 1.83
C SER A 258 -3.59 -17.06 2.69
N HIS A 259 -3.82 -15.96 3.44
CA HIS A 259 -2.83 -15.42 4.37
C HIS A 259 -2.32 -16.46 5.38
N ASP A 260 -3.17 -17.37 5.84
CA ASP A 260 -2.74 -18.41 6.78
C ASP A 260 -1.74 -19.39 6.15
N ARG A 261 -1.98 -19.80 4.90
CA ARG A 261 -1.02 -20.64 4.15
C ARG A 261 0.22 -19.85 3.74
N LEU A 262 0.10 -18.54 3.48
CA LEU A 262 1.26 -17.72 3.15
C LEU A 262 2.29 -17.72 4.29
N LYS A 263 1.87 -17.77 5.54
CA LYS A 263 2.78 -17.87 6.71
C LYS A 263 3.73 -19.08 6.59
N GLU A 264 3.22 -20.21 6.11
CA GLU A 264 4.01 -21.43 5.91
C GLU A 264 5.11 -21.23 4.84
N HIS A 265 4.77 -20.47 3.78
CA HIS A 265 5.74 -20.11 2.75
C HIS A 265 6.77 -19.06 3.20
N LEU A 266 6.49 -18.24 4.21
CA LEU A 266 7.39 -17.21 4.71
C LEU A 266 8.39 -17.74 5.73
N ALA A 267 8.02 -18.77 6.49
CA ALA A 267 8.70 -19.20 7.70
C ALA A 267 10.19 -19.52 7.49
N ASP A 268 10.54 -20.18 6.38
CA ASP A 268 11.90 -20.65 6.07
C ASP A 268 12.64 -19.80 5.03
N LYS A 269 12.08 -18.65 4.62
CA LYS A 269 12.67 -17.81 3.56
C LYS A 269 13.62 -16.74 4.14
N HIS A 270 14.68 -16.46 3.37
CA HIS A 270 15.71 -15.49 3.73
C HIS A 270 15.51 -14.16 3.02
N PHE A 271 15.18 -14.18 1.74
CA PHE A 271 15.05 -12.98 0.93
C PHE A 271 13.68 -12.88 0.31
N TYR A 272 13.15 -11.66 0.26
CA TYR A 272 12.00 -11.30 -0.55
C TYR A 272 12.45 -10.42 -1.71
N ILE A 273 12.31 -10.93 -2.93
CA ILE A 273 12.69 -10.20 -4.15
C ILE A 273 11.48 -9.46 -4.68
N PHE A 274 11.53 -8.12 -4.70
CA PHE A 274 10.39 -7.28 -5.05
C PHE A 274 10.72 -6.30 -6.19
N PRO A 275 10.75 -6.77 -7.47
CA PRO A 275 11.21 -5.99 -8.63
C PRO A 275 10.10 -5.18 -9.29
N THR A 276 9.15 -4.62 -8.52
CA THR A 276 8.02 -3.89 -9.09
C THR A 276 8.46 -2.69 -9.94
N SER A 277 7.82 -2.49 -11.10
CA SER A 277 7.88 -1.27 -11.90
C SER A 277 6.53 -0.55 -11.97
N GLU A 278 5.62 -0.84 -11.03
CA GLU A 278 4.32 -0.18 -10.95
C GLU A 278 4.50 1.26 -10.41
N PRO A 279 4.34 2.29 -11.25
CA PRO A 279 4.65 3.68 -10.84
C PRO A 279 3.71 4.21 -9.76
N ARG A 280 2.58 3.53 -9.51
CA ARG A 280 1.62 3.85 -8.46
C ARG A 280 1.74 2.95 -7.24
N GLU A 281 2.87 2.24 -7.09
CA GLU A 281 3.11 1.40 -5.92
C GLU A 281 3.01 2.26 -4.65
N GLY A 282 2.08 1.92 -3.78
CA GLY A 282 1.91 2.57 -2.50
C GLY A 282 2.74 1.92 -1.41
N HIS A 283 2.24 1.97 -0.19
CA HIS A 283 2.82 1.22 0.91
C HIS A 283 2.49 -0.27 0.74
N SER A 284 3.47 -1.04 0.25
CA SER A 284 3.28 -2.44 -0.15
C SER A 284 3.01 -3.34 1.05
N ASN A 285 1.84 -3.97 1.10
CA ASN A 285 1.52 -4.98 2.12
C ASN A 285 2.47 -6.18 2.00
N ALA A 286 2.73 -6.66 0.77
CA ALA A 286 3.60 -7.82 0.57
C ALA A 286 5.03 -7.56 1.09
N LEU A 287 5.57 -6.36 0.86
CA LEU A 287 6.89 -6.00 1.35
C LEU A 287 6.94 -6.00 2.89
N THR A 288 5.95 -5.37 3.54
CA THR A 288 5.87 -5.36 5.00
C THR A 288 5.57 -6.74 5.60
N GLU A 289 4.73 -7.54 4.95
CA GLU A 289 4.43 -8.92 5.35
C GLU A 289 5.66 -9.82 5.29
N GLY A 290 6.45 -9.74 4.20
CA GLY A 290 7.71 -10.47 4.08
C GLY A 290 8.72 -10.08 5.18
N MET A 291 8.92 -8.77 5.37
CA MET A 291 9.81 -8.25 6.40
C MET A 291 9.36 -8.62 7.83
N ALA A 292 8.04 -8.68 8.09
CA ALA A 292 7.50 -9.12 9.39
C ALA A 292 7.90 -10.55 9.75
N TRP A 293 8.16 -11.38 8.73
CA TRP A 293 8.69 -12.72 8.88
C TRP A 293 10.21 -12.80 8.78
N GLY A 294 10.91 -11.66 8.84
CA GLY A 294 12.37 -11.60 8.78
C GLY A 294 12.95 -11.87 7.39
N LEU A 295 12.16 -11.76 6.31
CA LEU A 295 12.74 -11.80 4.98
C LEU A 295 13.50 -10.51 4.69
N ILE A 296 14.72 -10.63 4.22
CA ILE A 296 15.55 -9.50 3.78
C ILE A 296 14.93 -8.96 2.48
N PRO A 297 14.41 -7.72 2.47
CA PRO A 297 13.78 -7.18 1.28
C PRO A 297 14.84 -6.71 0.28
N VAL A 298 14.77 -7.17 -0.96
CA VAL A 298 15.51 -6.57 -2.08
C VAL A 298 14.49 -5.99 -3.03
N ALA A 299 14.37 -4.68 -3.07
CA ALA A 299 13.26 -4.00 -3.73
C ALA A 299 13.73 -2.88 -4.67
N THR A 300 12.99 -2.66 -5.75
CA THR A 300 13.19 -1.49 -6.63
C THR A 300 12.84 -0.19 -5.91
N ASP A 301 13.50 0.91 -6.31
CA ASP A 301 13.26 2.26 -5.83
C ASP A 301 12.00 2.87 -6.46
N ILE A 302 10.84 2.26 -6.19
CA ILE A 302 9.54 2.64 -6.73
C ILE A 302 8.55 2.88 -5.59
N GLY A 303 7.75 3.93 -5.72
CA GLY A 303 6.75 4.30 -4.73
C GLY A 303 7.37 4.53 -3.35
N PHE A 304 6.87 3.83 -2.33
CA PHE A 304 7.36 3.98 -0.96
C PHE A 304 8.29 2.84 -0.51
N ASN A 305 8.80 2.03 -1.45
CA ASN A 305 9.62 0.87 -1.12
C ASN A 305 10.87 1.25 -0.31
N ARG A 306 11.57 2.33 -0.68
CA ARG A 306 12.76 2.81 0.03
C ARG A 306 12.47 3.12 1.49
N ALA A 307 11.37 3.83 1.77
CA ALA A 307 10.97 4.15 3.14
C ALA A 307 10.56 2.90 3.93
N ILE A 308 9.91 1.94 3.31
CA ILE A 308 9.52 0.67 3.95
C ILE A 308 10.77 -0.13 4.31
N VAL A 309 11.68 -0.34 3.35
CA VAL A 309 12.93 -1.09 3.53
C VAL A 309 13.84 -0.43 4.56
N GLY A 310 14.07 0.86 4.43
CA GLY A 310 14.87 1.67 5.37
C GLY A 310 16.36 1.34 5.39
N ASP A 311 16.85 0.66 4.35
CA ASP A 311 18.25 0.39 4.10
C ASP A 311 18.54 0.54 2.60
N ASP A 312 19.30 1.57 2.24
CA ASP A 312 19.64 1.90 0.85
C ASP A 312 20.47 0.82 0.16
N MET A 313 21.18 0.00 0.92
CA MET A 313 21.97 -1.13 0.40
C MET A 313 21.10 -2.24 -0.19
N LEU A 314 19.83 -2.31 0.20
CA LEU A 314 18.85 -3.29 -0.27
C LEU A 314 17.93 -2.74 -1.39
N ILE A 315 18.20 -1.51 -1.84
CA ILE A 315 17.40 -0.82 -2.87
C ILE A 315 18.06 -0.92 -4.24
N VAL A 316 17.33 -1.52 -5.17
CA VAL A 316 17.71 -1.61 -6.59
C VAL A 316 17.33 -0.31 -7.30
N LYS A 317 18.34 0.48 -7.67
CA LYS A 317 18.14 1.78 -8.35
C LYS A 317 17.78 1.64 -9.82
N GLN A 318 18.31 0.61 -10.48
CA GLN A 318 18.02 0.31 -11.88
C GLN A 318 17.55 -1.15 -12.02
N LEU A 319 16.33 -1.34 -12.48
CA LEU A 319 15.71 -2.66 -12.62
C LEU A 319 16.52 -3.55 -13.58
N SER A 320 17.22 -4.53 -13.05
CA SER A 320 17.93 -5.57 -13.81
C SER A 320 18.17 -6.80 -12.94
N ALA A 321 18.21 -7.98 -13.52
CA ALA A 321 18.54 -9.22 -12.83
C ALA A 321 19.90 -9.14 -12.11
N LYS A 322 20.89 -8.50 -12.76
CA LYS A 322 22.23 -8.33 -12.21
C LYS A 322 22.24 -7.48 -10.93
N ALA A 323 21.43 -6.42 -10.86
CA ALA A 323 21.35 -5.58 -9.68
C ALA A 323 20.77 -6.33 -8.46
N PHE A 324 19.76 -7.19 -8.67
CA PHE A 324 19.25 -8.08 -7.62
C PHE A 324 20.27 -9.12 -7.20
N ASP A 325 20.94 -9.76 -8.18
CA ASP A 325 22.04 -10.70 -7.94
C ASP A 325 23.14 -10.08 -7.08
N ASP A 326 23.61 -8.87 -7.41
CA ASP A 326 24.68 -8.18 -6.70
C ASP A 326 24.32 -7.90 -5.23
N ILE A 327 23.10 -7.43 -4.97
CA ILE A 327 22.66 -7.14 -3.60
C ILE A 327 22.54 -8.42 -2.78
N VAL A 328 21.91 -9.45 -3.32
CA VAL A 328 21.77 -10.73 -2.60
C VAL A 328 23.14 -11.36 -2.35
N ALA A 329 24.01 -11.40 -3.37
CA ALA A 329 25.37 -11.94 -3.26
C ALA A 329 26.18 -11.19 -2.19
N ASN A 330 26.11 -9.84 -2.15
CA ASN A 330 26.81 -9.06 -1.14
C ASN A 330 26.36 -9.39 0.29
N VAL A 331 25.08 -9.59 0.53
CA VAL A 331 24.56 -10.00 1.85
C VAL A 331 25.04 -11.42 2.22
N VAL A 332 25.02 -12.35 1.25
CA VAL A 332 25.45 -13.73 1.44
C VAL A 332 26.94 -13.79 1.73
N ASP A 333 27.77 -13.17 0.88
CA ASP A 333 29.25 -13.22 0.97
C ASP A 333 29.79 -12.49 2.20
N SER A 334 29.08 -11.46 2.66
CA SER A 334 29.44 -10.76 3.91
C SER A 334 29.03 -11.51 5.19
N GLY A 335 28.31 -12.64 5.07
CA GLY A 335 27.80 -13.40 6.21
C GLY A 335 26.71 -12.68 7.03
N LYS A 336 26.04 -11.66 6.45
CA LYS A 336 25.11 -10.79 7.17
C LYS A 336 23.64 -11.19 7.05
N ILE A 337 23.34 -12.41 6.59
CA ILE A 337 21.95 -12.87 6.43
C ILE A 337 21.16 -12.73 7.72
N GLN A 338 21.70 -13.24 8.84
CA GLN A 338 21.02 -13.20 10.14
C GLN A 338 20.79 -11.75 10.59
N GLU A 339 21.82 -10.91 10.56
CA GLU A 339 21.75 -9.51 10.95
C GLU A 339 20.69 -8.74 10.14
N GLN A 340 20.72 -8.86 8.82
CA GLN A 340 19.78 -8.16 7.94
C GLN A 340 18.35 -8.68 8.09
N SER A 341 18.19 -9.97 8.33
CA SER A 341 16.89 -10.58 8.59
C SER A 341 16.28 -10.06 9.90
N GLU A 342 17.06 -10.00 10.98
CA GLU A 342 16.62 -9.42 12.27
C GLU A 342 16.29 -7.93 12.14
N ARG A 343 17.11 -7.16 11.41
CA ARG A 343 16.83 -5.74 11.14
C ARG A 343 15.49 -5.55 10.40
N ALA A 344 15.21 -6.36 9.37
CA ALA A 344 13.95 -6.32 8.65
C ALA A 344 12.77 -6.60 9.58
N TYR A 345 12.84 -7.66 10.40
CA TYR A 345 11.84 -7.99 11.39
C TYR A 345 11.60 -6.85 12.39
N HIS A 346 12.64 -6.37 13.06
CA HIS A 346 12.53 -5.32 14.07
C HIS A 346 12.01 -4.00 13.50
N ARG A 347 12.33 -3.69 12.24
CA ARG A 347 11.78 -2.52 11.57
C ARG A 347 10.26 -2.56 11.47
N ILE A 348 9.70 -3.72 11.12
CA ILE A 348 8.24 -3.88 11.07
C ILE A 348 7.63 -3.82 12.46
N GLN A 349 8.23 -4.52 13.43
CA GLN A 349 7.75 -4.51 14.82
C GLN A 349 7.69 -3.11 15.42
N SER A 350 8.63 -2.23 15.06
CA SER A 350 8.72 -0.87 15.60
C SER A 350 7.87 0.17 14.85
N ASN A 351 7.45 -0.09 13.59
CA ASN A 351 6.85 0.95 12.76
C ASN A 351 5.51 0.58 12.11
N TYR A 352 5.30 -0.70 11.77
CA TYR A 352 4.27 -1.10 10.82
C TYR A 352 3.39 -2.26 11.30
N THR A 353 3.38 -2.58 12.59
CA THR A 353 2.39 -3.49 13.17
C THR A 353 1.04 -2.81 13.33
N GLU A 354 -0.02 -3.60 13.37
CA GLU A 354 -1.39 -3.11 13.59
C GLU A 354 -1.50 -2.26 14.84
N ASP A 355 -0.87 -2.68 15.95
CA ASP A 355 -0.93 -1.96 17.22
C ASP A 355 -0.27 -0.57 17.15
N ILE A 356 0.89 -0.48 16.51
CA ILE A 356 1.61 0.79 16.33
C ILE A 356 0.79 1.76 15.48
N VAL A 357 0.30 1.28 14.33
CA VAL A 357 -0.47 2.13 13.40
C VAL A 357 -1.83 2.49 13.99
N TYR A 358 -2.49 1.57 14.70
CA TYR A 358 -3.74 1.83 15.40
C TYR A 358 -3.58 2.92 16.48
N ASN A 359 -2.56 2.80 17.34
CA ASN A 359 -2.34 3.78 18.40
C ASN A 359 -2.05 5.17 17.83
N ARG A 360 -1.20 5.28 16.79
CA ARG A 360 -0.93 6.54 16.08
C ARG A 360 -2.21 7.13 15.47
N LEU A 361 -3.03 6.31 14.82
CA LEU A 361 -4.30 6.75 14.23
C LEU A 361 -5.28 7.26 15.29
N LYS A 362 -5.38 6.57 16.41
CA LYS A 362 -6.25 6.95 17.53
C LYS A 362 -5.80 8.28 18.17
N GLU A 363 -4.50 8.44 18.41
CA GLU A 363 -3.93 9.68 18.94
C GLU A 363 -4.17 10.85 17.98
N GLU A 364 -3.97 10.63 16.68
CA GLU A 364 -4.22 11.62 15.65
C GLU A 364 -5.68 12.08 15.65
N TYR A 365 -6.65 11.17 15.59
CA TYR A 365 -8.06 11.55 15.64
C TYR A 365 -8.44 12.27 16.94
N ASN A 366 -7.90 11.86 18.08
CA ASN A 366 -8.14 12.57 19.36
C ASN A 366 -7.64 14.01 19.27
N THR A 367 -6.48 14.25 18.66
CA THR A 367 -5.94 15.58 18.41
C THR A 367 -6.86 16.39 17.49
N LEU A 368 -7.29 15.80 16.36
CA LEU A 368 -8.19 16.47 15.42
C LEU A 368 -9.53 16.84 16.06
N PHE A 369 -10.12 15.96 16.85
CA PHE A 369 -11.36 16.27 17.57
C PHE A 369 -11.17 17.34 18.65
N SER A 370 -10.02 17.41 19.30
CA SER A 370 -9.70 18.47 20.25
C SER A 370 -9.61 19.84 19.56
N LEU A 371 -8.95 19.90 18.39
CA LEU A 371 -8.87 21.11 17.57
C LEU A 371 -10.25 21.56 17.06
N CYS A 372 -11.15 20.62 16.74
CA CYS A 372 -12.54 20.95 16.37
C CYS A 372 -13.32 21.68 17.47
N HIS A 373 -12.97 21.51 18.72
CA HIS A 373 -13.62 22.19 19.85
C HIS A 373 -13.13 23.63 19.99
N THR A 374 -11.83 23.87 19.84
CA THR A 374 -11.22 25.20 20.02
C THR A 374 -11.57 26.21 18.92
N THR A 375 -11.67 25.78 17.67
CA THR A 375 -12.00 26.65 16.51
C THR A 375 -13.47 27.10 16.45
N ARG A 376 -14.35 26.59 17.29
CA ARG A 376 -15.79 26.96 17.34
C ARG A 376 -16.16 27.81 18.54
N GLU A 377 -15.24 28.01 19.47
CA GLU A 377 -15.43 28.90 20.65
C GLU A 377 -14.77 30.29 20.46
N SER A 378 -14.00 30.43 19.38
CA SER A 378 -13.44 31.71 18.90
C SER A 378 -14.29 32.30 17.77
#